data_2cae15f2fc6a46d6fa43cbc2f989d047
#
_entry.id   2cae15f2fc6a46d6fa43cbc2f989d047
#
_cell.length_a   1.000
_cell.length_b   1.000
_cell.length_c   1.000
_cell.angle_alpha   90.00
_cell.angle_beta   90.00
_cell.angle_gamma   90.00
#
_symmetry.space_group_name_H-M   'P 1'
#
loop_
_entity.id
_entity.type
_entity.pdbx_description
1 polymer ?
#
loop_
_entity_poly.entity_id
_entity_poly.type
_entity_poly.pdbx_seq_one_letter_code
_entity_poly.pdbx_strand_id
1 'polypeptide(L)'
;MICKELNKEFAGKTEMFEALKANKELIIKEKKSQIFKSCDKGLGVGVKGLKVDSIKGVQMDSNYHYIAVNTTNILDSHGDLHVKGLWNKSIKEQQNKNYLLLDHELSVSSVVAKKEDVEMFTSDIAYSSINKAYSGETQALIYKVHKSKIINSLAKEWLESGSDIEASVRMQYVNVE
;
A
#
# COMPACT_ATOMS: atom_id res chain seq x y z
N MET A 1 -16.17 22.57 9.10
CA MET A 1 -15.34 21.33 9.04
C MET A 1 -16.03 20.37 8.09
N ILE A 2 -15.31 19.92 7.06
CA ILE A 2 -15.89 19.05 6.04
C ILE A 2 -15.69 17.58 6.45
N CYS A 3 -16.76 16.80 6.49
CA CYS A 3 -16.75 15.35 6.66
C CYS A 3 -16.89 14.69 5.28
N LYS A 4 -15.88 13.96 4.85
CA LYS A 4 -15.86 13.31 3.53
C LYS A 4 -16.86 12.16 3.45
N GLU A 5 -17.02 11.39 4.52
CA GLU A 5 -17.93 10.23 4.59
C GLU A 5 -19.39 10.62 4.44
N LEU A 6 -19.77 11.83 4.85
CA LEU A 6 -21.12 12.34 4.74
C LEU A 6 -21.28 13.40 3.65
N ASN A 7 -20.17 13.76 3.00
CA ASN A 7 -20.10 14.85 2.02
C ASN A 7 -20.80 16.14 2.50
N LYS A 8 -20.60 16.47 3.79
CA LYS A 8 -21.29 17.58 4.48
C LYS A 8 -20.32 18.40 5.31
N GLU A 9 -20.61 19.70 5.38
CA GLU A 9 -19.90 20.63 6.26
C GLU A 9 -20.64 20.77 7.61
N PHE A 10 -19.87 20.79 8.70
CA PHE A 10 -20.35 20.91 10.08
C PHE A 10 -19.75 22.11 10.77
N ALA A 11 -20.50 22.74 11.67
CA ALA A 11 -20.03 23.87 12.44
C ALA A 11 -18.93 23.49 13.45
N GLY A 12 -18.97 22.26 13.99
CA GLY A 12 -18.02 21.77 14.99
C GLY A 12 -17.85 20.27 15.02
N LYS A 13 -16.81 19.81 15.77
CA LYS A 13 -16.48 18.38 15.89
C LYS A 13 -17.61 17.56 16.51
N THR A 14 -18.27 18.08 17.54
CA THR A 14 -19.35 17.36 18.24
C THR A 14 -20.50 17.03 17.31
N GLU A 15 -20.97 18.02 16.55
CA GLU A 15 -22.03 17.84 15.57
C GLU A 15 -21.64 16.83 14.47
N MET A 16 -20.40 16.92 14.00
CA MET A 16 -19.85 15.98 13.03
C MET A 16 -19.84 14.55 13.57
N PHE A 17 -19.37 14.33 14.81
CA PHE A 17 -19.33 13.00 15.42
C PHE A 17 -20.72 12.43 15.69
N GLU A 18 -21.69 13.24 16.07
CA GLU A 18 -23.07 12.79 16.23
C GLU A 18 -23.66 12.37 14.89
N ALA A 19 -23.42 13.14 13.83
CA ALA A 19 -23.87 12.78 12.49
C ALA A 19 -23.19 11.50 11.97
N LEU A 20 -21.88 11.30 12.22
CA LEU A 20 -21.18 10.06 11.90
C LEU A 20 -21.77 8.85 12.63
N LYS A 21 -22.07 8.98 13.92
CA LYS A 21 -22.72 7.92 14.71
C LYS A 21 -24.11 7.58 14.17
N ALA A 22 -24.90 8.61 13.84
CA ALA A 22 -26.25 8.42 13.31
C ALA A 22 -26.28 7.72 11.94
N ASN A 23 -25.20 7.87 11.14
CA ASN A 23 -25.06 7.28 9.82
C ASN A 23 -24.09 6.10 9.78
N LYS A 24 -23.70 5.55 10.95
CA LYS A 24 -22.67 4.51 11.06
C LYS A 24 -22.94 3.32 10.13
N GLU A 25 -24.12 2.77 10.11
CA GLU A 25 -24.45 1.59 9.31
C GLU A 25 -24.38 1.85 7.81
N LEU A 26 -24.82 3.04 7.38
CA LEU A 26 -24.73 3.46 5.98
C LEU A 26 -23.26 3.57 5.54
N ILE A 27 -22.43 4.26 6.33
CA ILE A 27 -21.01 4.42 6.08
C ILE A 27 -20.30 3.08 6.02
N ILE A 28 -20.60 2.16 6.96
CA ILE A 28 -20.06 0.79 6.97
C ILE A 28 -20.44 0.04 5.70
N LYS A 29 -21.70 0.14 5.28
CA LYS A 29 -22.20 -0.51 4.06
C LYS A 29 -21.48 0.02 2.81
N GLU A 30 -21.33 1.32 2.71
CA GLU A 30 -20.61 1.95 1.61
C GLU A 30 -19.13 1.52 1.58
N LYS A 31 -18.43 1.62 2.71
CA LYS A 31 -17.02 1.20 2.81
C LYS A 31 -16.84 -0.28 2.46
N LYS A 32 -17.72 -1.17 2.87
CA LYS A 32 -17.67 -2.60 2.50
C LYS A 32 -17.92 -2.86 1.01
N SER A 33 -18.66 -2.01 0.32
CA SER A 33 -18.90 -2.13 -1.12
C SER A 33 -17.78 -1.59 -1.99
N GLN A 34 -16.89 -0.80 -1.41
CA GLN A 34 -15.79 -0.15 -2.12
C GLN A 34 -14.53 -1.00 -2.12
N ILE A 35 -13.84 -1.01 -3.24
CA ILE A 35 -12.48 -1.55 -3.36
C ILE A 35 -11.55 -0.36 -3.51
N PHE A 36 -10.62 -0.21 -2.56
CA PHE A 36 -9.71 0.92 -2.54
C PHE A 36 -8.37 0.55 -3.19
N LYS A 37 -7.86 1.48 -3.98
CA LYS A 37 -6.45 1.55 -4.35
C LYS A 37 -5.81 2.53 -3.38
N SER A 38 -4.73 2.15 -2.72
CA SER A 38 -4.10 2.98 -1.68
C SER A 38 -3.32 4.18 -2.23
N CYS A 39 -3.23 4.32 -3.54
CA CYS A 39 -2.70 5.50 -4.21
C CYS A 39 -3.75 6.12 -5.10
N ASP A 40 -4.15 7.33 -4.80
CA ASP A 40 -4.88 8.17 -5.72
C ASP A 40 -3.92 9.19 -6.36
N LYS A 41 -4.25 9.66 -7.57
CA LYS A 41 -3.43 10.58 -8.35
C LYS A 41 -3.07 11.81 -7.51
N GLY A 42 -1.81 11.93 -7.11
CA GLY A 42 -1.27 13.14 -6.53
C GLY A 42 -0.61 13.04 -5.15
N LEU A 43 -0.79 11.94 -4.42
CA LEU A 43 -0.10 11.67 -3.15
C LEU A 43 0.49 10.26 -3.14
N GLY A 44 0.91 9.79 -4.31
CA GLY A 44 1.63 8.53 -4.42
C GLY A 44 2.82 8.55 -3.46
N VAL A 45 2.91 7.57 -2.59
CA VAL A 45 4.17 7.27 -1.94
C VAL A 45 5.03 6.69 -3.04
N GLY A 46 5.71 7.56 -3.79
CA GLY A 46 6.73 7.14 -4.73
C GLY A 46 7.78 6.39 -3.95
N VAL A 47 7.78 5.09 -4.08
CA VAL A 47 8.83 4.27 -3.51
C VAL A 47 9.90 4.20 -4.57
N LYS A 48 10.94 5.04 -4.45
CA LYS A 48 12.23 4.71 -5.06
C LYS A 48 12.53 3.31 -4.63
N GLY A 49 12.81 2.41 -5.59
CA GLY A 49 13.18 1.04 -5.27
C GLY A 49 14.09 1.06 -4.05
N LEU A 50 13.64 0.46 -2.94
CA LEU A 50 14.30 0.56 -1.65
C LEU A 50 15.78 0.30 -1.83
N LYS A 51 16.62 1.28 -1.47
CA LYS A 51 18.06 1.08 -1.45
C LYS A 51 18.35 -0.12 -0.55
N VAL A 52 19.34 -0.92 -0.97
CA VAL A 52 19.73 -2.20 -0.35
C VAL A 52 19.91 -2.12 1.18
N ASP A 53 20.29 -0.98 1.69
CA ASP A 53 20.55 -0.68 3.11
C ASP A 53 19.35 -0.14 3.92
N SER A 54 18.16 -0.11 3.31
CA SER A 54 16.98 0.55 3.89
C SER A 54 16.04 -0.39 4.66
N ILE A 55 16.27 -1.69 4.65
CA ILE A 55 15.39 -2.68 5.29
C ILE A 55 16.08 -3.29 6.51
N LYS A 56 15.56 -2.97 7.68
CA LYS A 56 16.10 -3.43 8.96
C LYS A 56 16.04 -4.95 9.09
N GLY A 57 17.19 -5.56 9.40
CA GLY A 57 17.28 -7.00 9.65
C GLY A 57 17.17 -7.89 8.40
N VAL A 58 17.14 -7.32 7.21
CA VAL A 58 17.13 -8.06 5.95
C VAL A 58 18.47 -7.90 5.25
N GLN A 59 19.15 -9.02 5.01
CA GLN A 59 20.31 -9.03 4.13
C GLN A 59 19.80 -8.94 2.69
N MET A 60 20.05 -7.79 2.08
CA MET A 60 19.58 -7.52 0.72
C MET A 60 20.42 -8.26 -0.31
N ASP A 61 19.73 -8.91 -1.26
CA ASP A 61 20.36 -9.60 -2.38
C ASP A 61 20.15 -8.77 -3.66
N SER A 62 21.23 -8.42 -4.34
CA SER A 62 21.19 -7.63 -5.57
C SER A 62 20.47 -8.29 -6.75
N ASN A 63 20.18 -9.60 -6.67
CA ASN A 63 19.39 -10.32 -7.67
C ASN A 63 17.88 -10.11 -7.52
N TYR A 64 17.44 -9.44 -6.45
CA TYR A 64 16.03 -9.19 -6.19
C TYR A 64 15.68 -7.71 -6.26
N HIS A 65 14.44 -7.43 -6.64
CA HIS A 65 13.78 -6.17 -6.38
C HIS A 65 13.00 -6.26 -5.07
N TYR A 66 13.08 -5.22 -4.26
CA TYR A 66 12.33 -5.06 -3.02
C TYR A 66 11.46 -3.82 -3.18
N ILE A 67 10.16 -4.01 -3.18
CA ILE A 67 9.18 -2.97 -3.49
C ILE A 67 8.31 -2.76 -2.24
N ALA A 68 8.41 -1.61 -1.59
CA ALA A 68 7.48 -1.25 -0.54
C ALA A 68 6.15 -0.82 -1.17
N VAL A 69 5.14 -1.65 -1.05
CA VAL A 69 3.83 -1.45 -1.69
C VAL A 69 2.83 -0.71 -0.79
N ASN A 70 3.08 -0.68 0.51
CA ASN A 70 2.31 0.11 1.46
C ASN A 70 3.11 0.34 2.75
N THR A 71 2.75 1.38 3.51
CA THR A 71 3.38 1.71 4.79
C THR A 71 2.33 2.05 5.85
N THR A 72 2.70 1.89 7.12
CA THR A 72 1.85 2.24 8.26
C THR A 72 2.14 3.66 8.76
N ASN A 73 1.26 4.18 9.63
CA ASN A 73 1.41 5.48 10.31
C ASN A 73 1.54 6.69 9.38
N ILE A 74 1.01 6.57 8.16
CA ILE A 74 0.88 7.67 7.20
C ILE A 74 -0.57 7.74 6.78
N LEU A 75 -1.13 8.96 6.83
CA LEU A 75 -2.47 9.21 6.34
C LEU A 75 -2.47 9.10 4.82
N ASP A 76 -3.29 8.22 4.28
CA ASP A 76 -3.40 8.03 2.83
C ASP A 76 -4.33 9.07 2.17
N SER A 77 -4.51 8.98 0.85
CA SER A 77 -5.37 9.89 0.09
C SER A 77 -6.85 9.76 0.43
N HIS A 78 -7.26 8.65 1.02
CA HIS A 78 -8.64 8.42 1.47
C HIS A 78 -8.88 8.91 2.90
N GLY A 79 -7.83 9.36 3.60
CA GLY A 79 -7.90 9.78 5.00
C GLY A 79 -7.82 8.59 5.98
N ASP A 80 -7.41 7.42 5.52
CA ASP A 80 -7.23 6.24 6.35
C ASP A 80 -5.79 6.15 6.88
N LEU A 81 -5.65 5.64 8.10
CA LEU A 81 -4.37 5.41 8.74
C LEU A 81 -4.15 3.92 8.94
N HIS A 82 -3.19 3.37 8.24
CA HIS A 82 -2.79 1.99 8.44
C HIS A 82 -1.94 1.86 9.70
N VAL A 83 -2.21 0.86 10.54
CA VAL A 83 -1.49 0.63 11.79
C VAL A 83 -0.55 -0.55 11.69
N LYS A 84 0.51 -0.54 12.51
CA LYS A 84 1.48 -1.64 12.58
C LYS A 84 0.78 -2.97 12.86
N GLY A 85 1.14 -4.01 12.10
CA GLY A 85 0.55 -5.35 12.21
C GLY A 85 -0.64 -5.60 11.28
N LEU A 86 -1.15 -4.58 10.57
CA LEU A 86 -2.28 -4.72 9.63
C LEU A 86 -2.09 -5.87 8.62
N TRP A 87 -0.86 -6.05 8.13
CA TRP A 87 -0.54 -7.02 7.08
C TRP A 87 -0.28 -8.44 7.56
N ASN A 88 -0.17 -8.69 8.90
CA ASN A 88 0.23 -9.98 9.44
C ASN A 88 -0.69 -11.12 8.97
N LYS A 89 -2.01 -10.90 9.00
CA LYS A 89 -2.99 -11.88 8.53
C LYS A 89 -2.88 -12.10 7.03
N SER A 90 -2.85 -11.03 6.26
CA SER A 90 -2.78 -11.09 4.79
C SER A 90 -1.52 -11.80 4.31
N ILE A 91 -0.37 -11.54 4.91
CA ILE A 91 0.89 -12.23 4.58
C ILE A 91 0.74 -13.73 4.84
N LYS A 92 0.22 -14.12 6.03
CA LYS A 92 0.06 -15.53 6.38
C LYS A 92 -0.89 -16.28 5.43
N GLU A 93 -1.98 -15.64 5.02
CA GLU A 93 -3.05 -16.30 4.25
C GLU A 93 -2.87 -16.18 2.74
N GLN A 94 -2.14 -15.15 2.28
CA GLN A 94 -2.05 -14.79 0.86
C GLN A 94 -0.65 -14.94 0.26
N GLN A 95 0.32 -15.44 1.01
CA GLN A 95 1.64 -15.77 0.46
C GLN A 95 1.49 -16.69 -0.76
N ASN A 96 2.18 -16.38 -1.86
CA ASN A 96 2.11 -17.08 -3.15
C ASN A 96 0.71 -17.09 -3.81
N LYS A 97 -0.18 -16.18 -3.42
CA LYS A 97 -1.53 -16.06 -4.02
C LYS A 97 -1.74 -14.73 -4.75
N ASN A 98 -0.87 -13.75 -4.56
CA ASN A 98 -0.98 -12.43 -5.14
C ASN A 98 0.02 -12.22 -6.27
N TYR A 99 -0.48 -11.73 -7.40
CA TYR A 99 0.37 -11.25 -8.48
C TYR A 99 0.98 -9.89 -8.12
N LEU A 100 2.15 -9.59 -8.69
CA LEU A 100 2.56 -8.21 -8.87
C LEU A 100 1.98 -7.73 -10.21
N LEU A 101 1.24 -6.63 -10.20
CA LEU A 101 0.47 -6.14 -11.35
C LEU A 101 0.82 -4.70 -11.68
N LEU A 102 0.70 -4.31 -12.94
CA LEU A 102 0.59 -2.92 -13.35
C LEU A 102 -0.86 -2.44 -13.13
N ASP A 103 -1.00 -1.21 -12.65
CA ASP A 103 -2.26 -0.47 -12.50
C ASP A 103 -3.40 -1.21 -11.79
N HIS A 104 -3.06 -2.21 -10.97
CA HIS A 104 -4.02 -3.10 -10.31
C HIS A 104 -4.97 -3.84 -11.26
N GLU A 105 -4.60 -3.98 -12.51
CA GLU A 105 -5.39 -4.72 -13.51
C GLU A 105 -4.97 -6.19 -13.53
N LEU A 106 -5.94 -7.10 -13.47
CA LEU A 106 -5.70 -8.52 -13.62
C LEU A 106 -5.94 -8.92 -15.10
N SER A 107 -4.93 -8.68 -15.92
CA SER A 107 -4.87 -9.10 -17.30
C SER A 107 -3.51 -9.73 -17.59
N VAL A 108 -3.40 -10.51 -18.67
CA VAL A 108 -2.12 -11.14 -19.06
C VAL A 108 -1.03 -10.10 -19.32
N SER A 109 -1.40 -8.96 -19.90
CA SER A 109 -0.47 -7.86 -20.22
C SER A 109 -0.01 -7.07 -19.00
N SER A 110 -0.77 -7.09 -17.89
CA SER A 110 -0.47 -6.33 -16.67
C SER A 110 0.30 -7.12 -15.63
N VAL A 111 0.46 -8.43 -15.79
CA VAL A 111 1.21 -9.26 -14.84
C VAL A 111 2.70 -8.92 -14.93
N VAL A 112 3.24 -8.40 -13.84
CA VAL A 112 4.67 -8.10 -13.68
C VAL A 112 5.42 -9.34 -13.20
N ALA A 113 4.90 -10.01 -12.17
CA ALA A 113 5.43 -11.27 -11.68
C ALA A 113 4.29 -12.20 -11.24
N LYS A 114 4.52 -13.53 -11.40
CA LYS A 114 3.55 -14.54 -11.03
C LYS A 114 3.45 -14.69 -9.52
N LYS A 115 2.34 -15.27 -9.06
CA LYS A 115 2.03 -15.47 -7.63
C LYS A 115 3.13 -16.19 -6.87
N GLU A 116 3.65 -17.26 -7.46
CA GLU A 116 4.69 -18.11 -6.89
C GLU A 116 6.07 -17.44 -6.84
N ASP A 117 6.26 -16.38 -7.61
CA ASP A 117 7.52 -15.64 -7.71
C ASP A 117 7.53 -14.37 -6.82
N VAL A 118 6.44 -14.08 -6.11
CA VAL A 118 6.28 -12.92 -5.23
C VAL A 118 6.32 -13.35 -3.77
N GLU A 119 7.37 -12.99 -3.06
CA GLU A 119 7.49 -13.13 -1.61
C GLU A 119 7.00 -11.85 -0.93
N MET A 120 6.11 -11.98 0.07
CA MET A 120 5.58 -10.85 0.85
C MET A 120 6.07 -10.93 2.28
N PHE A 121 6.53 -9.82 2.83
CA PHE A 121 6.87 -9.69 4.24
C PHE A 121 6.72 -8.25 4.72
N THR A 122 6.76 -8.04 6.04
CA THR A 122 6.83 -6.71 6.62
C THR A 122 8.19 -6.46 7.25
N SER A 123 8.67 -5.23 7.16
CA SER A 123 9.83 -4.76 7.89
C SER A 123 9.71 -3.29 8.25
N ASP A 124 10.40 -2.88 9.31
CA ASP A 124 10.51 -1.47 9.64
C ASP A 124 11.55 -0.82 8.71
N ILE A 125 11.18 0.31 8.12
CA ILE A 125 12.02 1.12 7.23
C ILE A 125 12.01 2.59 7.70
N ALA A 126 13.09 3.30 7.43
CA ALA A 126 13.13 4.74 7.74
C ALA A 126 12.13 5.51 6.87
N TYR A 127 11.49 6.53 7.42
CA TYR A 127 10.62 7.42 6.63
C TYR A 127 11.35 8.08 5.45
N SER A 128 12.64 8.36 5.61
CA SER A 128 13.49 8.90 4.53
C SER A 128 13.61 7.97 3.33
N SER A 129 13.46 6.63 3.53
CA SER A 129 13.49 5.65 2.43
C SER A 129 12.27 5.73 1.52
N ILE A 130 11.22 6.40 1.97
CA ILE A 130 9.97 6.63 1.21
C ILE A 130 9.72 8.13 0.99
N ASN A 131 10.78 8.92 0.91
CA ASN A 131 10.74 10.37 0.65
C ASN A 131 9.85 11.17 1.63
N LYS A 132 9.72 10.72 2.90
CA LYS A 132 9.03 11.46 3.96
C LYS A 132 10.03 12.13 4.89
N ALA A 133 9.80 13.40 5.18
CA ALA A 133 10.64 14.22 6.07
C ALA A 133 10.41 13.94 7.56
N TYR A 134 9.81 12.80 7.91
CA TYR A 134 9.59 12.41 9.30
C TYR A 134 10.83 11.72 9.89
N SER A 135 11.06 11.91 11.16
CA SER A 135 12.05 11.13 11.91
C SER A 135 11.49 9.77 12.32
N GLY A 136 12.36 8.76 12.42
CA GLY A 136 11.96 7.43 12.85
C GLY A 136 11.66 6.45 11.72
N GLU A 137 10.93 5.40 12.07
CA GLU A 137 10.66 4.26 11.20
C GLU A 137 9.16 4.02 11.05
N THR A 138 8.78 3.42 9.93
CA THR A 138 7.43 2.92 9.68
C THR A 138 7.50 1.45 9.27
N GLN A 139 6.45 0.67 9.56
CA GLN A 139 6.36 -0.68 9.03
C GLN A 139 5.88 -0.62 7.57
N ALA A 140 6.64 -1.24 6.68
CA ALA A 140 6.28 -1.39 5.27
C ALA A 140 5.86 -2.83 4.96
N LEU A 141 4.86 -2.97 4.09
CA LEU A 141 4.62 -4.22 3.35
C LEU A 141 5.54 -4.24 2.14
N ILE A 142 6.37 -5.26 2.05
CA ILE A 142 7.40 -5.39 1.03
C ILE A 142 7.10 -6.61 0.17
N TYR A 143 7.13 -6.40 -1.15
CA TYR A 143 7.16 -7.46 -2.15
C TYR A 143 8.59 -7.65 -2.62
N LYS A 144 9.08 -8.89 -2.55
CA LYS A 144 10.40 -9.28 -3.02
C LYS A 144 10.24 -10.20 -4.22
N VAL A 145 10.87 -9.85 -5.33
CA VAL A 145 10.78 -10.58 -6.59
C VAL A 145 12.17 -10.70 -7.20
N HIS A 146 12.55 -11.92 -7.63
CA HIS A 146 13.82 -12.12 -8.33
C HIS A 146 13.77 -11.45 -9.71
N LYS A 147 14.82 -10.74 -10.10
CA LYS A 147 14.89 -9.96 -11.35
C LYS A 147 14.57 -10.79 -12.59
N SER A 148 15.02 -12.06 -12.65
CA SER A 148 14.72 -12.97 -13.75
C SER A 148 13.26 -13.44 -13.83
N LYS A 149 12.46 -13.18 -12.79
CA LYS A 149 11.04 -13.57 -12.70
C LYS A 149 10.09 -12.43 -13.06
N ILE A 150 10.63 -11.26 -13.40
CA ILE A 150 9.87 -10.16 -13.97
C ILE A 150 9.57 -10.49 -15.43
N ILE A 151 8.30 -10.72 -15.76
CA ILE A 151 7.84 -11.13 -17.10
C ILE A 151 7.35 -9.96 -17.95
N ASN A 152 7.01 -8.84 -17.34
CA ASN A 152 6.59 -7.63 -18.05
C ASN A 152 7.82 -6.78 -18.39
N SER A 153 8.08 -6.60 -19.68
CA SER A 153 9.28 -5.90 -20.16
C SER A 153 9.33 -4.42 -19.75
N LEU A 154 8.18 -3.74 -19.77
CA LEU A 154 8.08 -2.33 -19.39
C LEU A 154 8.35 -2.16 -17.88
N ALA A 155 7.75 -2.99 -17.05
CA ALA A 155 7.99 -2.98 -15.61
C ALA A 155 9.46 -3.33 -15.29
N LYS A 156 10.04 -4.27 -16.03
CA LYS A 156 11.46 -4.64 -15.87
C LYS A 156 12.37 -3.47 -16.18
N GLU A 157 12.17 -2.80 -17.31
CA GLU A 157 12.95 -1.63 -17.69
C GLU A 157 12.85 -0.51 -16.63
N TRP A 158 11.65 -0.24 -16.12
CA TRP A 158 11.45 0.76 -15.07
C TRP A 158 12.15 0.40 -13.76
N LEU A 159 12.04 -0.85 -13.32
CA LEU A 159 12.68 -1.33 -12.09
C LEU A 159 14.22 -1.32 -12.20
N GLU A 160 14.77 -1.56 -13.39
CA GLU A 160 16.22 -1.57 -13.65
C GLU A 160 16.77 -0.16 -13.89
N SER A 161 15.98 0.77 -14.41
CA SER A 161 16.43 2.15 -14.69
C SER A 161 16.65 2.99 -13.44
N GLY A 162 16.18 2.54 -12.27
CA GLY A 162 16.21 3.32 -11.03
C GLY A 162 15.25 4.50 -11.02
N SER A 163 14.29 4.54 -11.96
CA SER A 163 13.23 5.53 -11.98
C SER A 163 12.34 5.42 -10.75
N ASP A 164 11.70 6.52 -10.36
CA ASP A 164 10.72 6.51 -9.29
C ASP A 164 9.52 5.65 -9.71
N ILE A 165 9.20 4.67 -8.90
CA ILE A 165 8.06 3.76 -9.12
C ILE A 165 7.05 3.99 -8.00
N GLU A 166 5.83 4.24 -8.38
CA GLU A 166 4.71 4.24 -7.43
C GLU A 166 4.18 2.82 -7.27
N ALA A 167 4.04 2.39 -6.02
CA ALA A 167 3.48 1.09 -5.71
C ALA A 167 2.35 1.24 -4.69
N SER A 168 1.33 0.41 -4.81
CA SER A 168 0.18 0.43 -3.92
C SER A 168 -0.45 -0.94 -3.75
N VAL A 169 -1.32 -1.08 -2.78
CA VAL A 169 -2.15 -2.25 -2.56
C VAL A 169 -3.59 -1.98 -2.96
N ARG A 170 -4.27 -3.00 -3.43
CA ARG A 170 -5.72 -2.99 -3.60
C ARG A 170 -6.35 -3.67 -2.39
N MET A 171 -7.21 -2.96 -1.69
CA MET A 171 -7.86 -3.42 -0.47
C MET A 171 -9.37 -3.40 -0.59
N GLN A 172 -10.01 -4.23 0.24
CA GLN A 172 -11.44 -4.19 0.47
C GLN A 172 -11.70 -4.28 1.97
N TYR A 173 -12.58 -3.41 2.48
CA TYR A 173 -13.00 -3.50 3.87
C TYR A 173 -13.88 -4.74 4.07
N VAL A 174 -13.42 -5.64 4.94
CA VAL A 174 -14.15 -6.88 5.29
C VAL A 174 -14.93 -6.68 6.56
N ASN A 175 -14.33 -6.01 7.53
CA ASN A 175 -14.94 -5.69 8.82
C ASN A 175 -14.68 -4.23 9.17
N VAL A 176 -15.74 -3.49 9.49
CA VAL A 176 -15.71 -2.07 9.91
C VAL A 176 -16.58 -1.94 11.15
N GLU A 177 -16.01 -1.42 12.23
CA GLU A 177 -16.66 -1.22 13.53
C GLU A 177 -16.86 0.27 13.86
#